data_d49aea81d8433b3f662cd355e136b8c1
#
_entry.id   d49aea81d8433b3f662cd355e136b8c1
#
_cell.length_a   1.000
_cell.length_b   1.000
_cell.length_c   1.000
_cell.angle_alpha   90.00
_cell.angle_beta   90.00
_cell.angle_gamma   90.00
#
_symmetry.space_group_name_H-M   'P 1'
#
loop_
_entity.id
_entity.type
_entity.pdbx_description
1 polymer ?
#
loop_
_entity_poly.entity_id
_entity_poly.type
_entity_poly.pdbx_seq_one_letter_code
_entity_poly.pdbx_strand_id
1 'polypeptide(L)'
;MAEQRQHQALYRRYRPQTPAEVLGQDHVVRALTGAIRDGRLHHAFLFCGPRGTGKTSTARILAKMVNCATGPTAEPCGGCAQCVAIREGTHLDVVEIDAASHGGVEDARELREKAPTAPVQGREKVYIIDEAQRLSREAFDALLKVFEEPPPGVRFVLATTEPHKMPATIVGRCQRFDFRRHTMEGLSELLQKVAASEGVTLDDSAAHAIARHAEGSARDALSLLDQAGVLGGQKVDDAAIHALLGAPRIEVQVELADAAAVGDARSVFEIVNRLVQDGQDLRNVTNETLAHFRDLLLVKTAPGQEDLLDIPSDAYEGLRIQAEKFTASELARVIELLLAAQSDMRWTTSPRLSLELALVRATIPETDPSSAGALSRLERLERLANVDPATVVPAAGAAPVGDPTPAGVPSVTPSSPSQTPSGVEVPSEAAPATSQEASGVEVPPEAIPAPATSAGA
;
A
#
# COMPACT_ATOMS: atom_id res chain seq x y z
N MET A 1 -7.59 37.07 5.49
CA MET A 1 -6.47 36.10 5.20
C MET A 1 -6.18 35.17 6.37
N ALA A 2 -6.29 35.56 7.63
CA ALA A 2 -6.13 34.64 8.78
C ALA A 2 -7.31 33.65 8.90
N GLU A 3 -8.55 34.13 8.76
CA GLU A 3 -9.76 33.26 8.82
C GLU A 3 -9.84 32.21 7.72
N GLN A 4 -9.36 32.50 6.50
CA GLN A 4 -9.33 31.49 5.41
C GLN A 4 -8.30 30.37 5.64
N ARG A 5 -7.28 30.59 6.49
CA ARG A 5 -6.31 29.56 6.87
C ARG A 5 -6.88 28.55 7.85
N GLN A 6 -7.85 28.94 8.68
CA GLN A 6 -8.46 28.01 9.67
C GLN A 6 -9.35 26.93 9.04
N HIS A 7 -9.84 27.13 7.81
CA HIS A 7 -10.69 26.15 7.12
C HIS A 7 -9.94 25.24 6.12
N GLN A 8 -8.59 25.37 6.06
CA GLN A 8 -7.80 24.55 5.14
C GLN A 8 -7.25 23.33 5.88
N ALA A 9 -7.48 22.13 5.33
CA ALA A 9 -7.00 20.87 5.89
C ALA A 9 -5.50 20.89 6.21
N LEU A 10 -5.10 20.29 7.33
CA LEU A 10 -3.73 20.30 7.84
C LEU A 10 -2.70 19.85 6.81
N TYR A 11 -2.97 18.78 6.05
CA TYR A 11 -2.05 18.28 5.01
C TYR A 11 -1.79 19.29 3.88
N ARG A 12 -2.65 20.29 3.67
CA ARG A 12 -2.42 21.38 2.71
C ARG A 12 -1.65 22.51 3.36
N ARG A 13 -2.01 22.87 4.59
CA ARG A 13 -1.42 23.98 5.36
C ARG A 13 0.03 23.72 5.74
N TYR A 14 0.34 22.49 6.12
CA TYR A 14 1.68 22.03 6.50
C TYR A 14 2.44 21.36 5.35
N ARG A 15 2.03 21.61 4.09
CA ARG A 15 2.77 21.12 2.93
C ARG A 15 4.16 21.76 2.90
N PRO A 16 5.27 20.98 2.80
CA PRO A 16 6.62 21.51 2.69
C PRO A 16 6.75 22.59 1.60
N GLN A 17 7.39 23.68 1.92
CA GLN A 17 7.56 24.86 1.06
C GLN A 17 9.02 25.05 0.63
N THR A 18 9.97 24.49 1.38
CA THR A 18 11.41 24.55 1.14
C THR A 18 12.02 23.15 1.12
N PRO A 19 13.20 22.97 0.52
CA PRO A 19 13.89 21.68 0.55
C PRO A 19 14.16 21.12 1.96
N ALA A 20 14.45 22.01 2.91
CA ALA A 20 14.75 21.63 4.31
C ALA A 20 13.53 21.10 5.07
N GLU A 21 12.31 21.41 4.61
CA GLU A 21 11.07 20.94 5.22
C GLU A 21 10.62 19.57 4.68
N VAL A 22 11.32 19.03 3.68
CA VAL A 22 10.95 17.72 3.09
C VAL A 22 11.45 16.61 4.00
N LEU A 23 10.55 15.98 4.72
CA LEU A 23 10.84 14.95 5.69
C LEU A 23 11.33 13.65 5.01
N GLY A 24 12.43 13.05 5.53
CA GLY A 24 12.87 11.69 5.21
C GLY A 24 13.31 11.43 3.76
N GLN A 25 13.49 12.49 2.94
CA GLN A 25 13.89 12.37 1.53
C GLN A 25 15.24 13.04 1.25
N ASP A 26 16.18 12.95 2.19
CA ASP A 26 17.47 13.66 2.12
C ASP A 26 18.27 13.38 0.84
N HIS A 27 18.17 12.14 0.34
CA HIS A 27 18.84 11.73 -0.90
C HIS A 27 18.28 12.48 -2.13
N VAL A 28 16.96 12.69 -2.20
CA VAL A 28 16.30 13.46 -3.27
C VAL A 28 16.65 14.94 -3.14
N VAL A 29 16.50 15.48 -1.92
CA VAL A 29 16.78 16.89 -1.62
C VAL A 29 18.23 17.24 -1.95
N ARG A 30 19.19 16.43 -1.50
CA ARG A 30 20.64 16.65 -1.79
C ARG A 30 20.93 16.62 -3.28
N ALA A 31 20.35 15.67 -4.02
CA ALA A 31 20.60 15.55 -5.45
C ALA A 31 20.01 16.76 -6.22
N LEU A 32 18.77 17.19 -5.91
CA LEU A 32 18.14 18.35 -6.57
C LEU A 32 18.86 19.66 -6.22
N THR A 33 19.20 19.87 -4.96
CA THR A 33 19.94 21.09 -4.53
C THR A 33 21.34 21.14 -5.12
N GLY A 34 22.03 20.00 -5.22
CA GLY A 34 23.31 19.86 -5.92
C GLY A 34 23.21 20.21 -7.41
N ALA A 35 22.23 19.61 -8.10
CA ALA A 35 22.01 19.86 -9.52
C ALA A 35 21.73 21.34 -9.85
N ILE A 36 21.00 22.04 -8.98
CA ILE A 36 20.75 23.48 -9.12
C ILE A 36 22.02 24.29 -8.90
N ARG A 37 22.80 24.01 -7.86
CA ARG A 37 24.06 24.73 -7.59
C ARG A 37 25.07 24.56 -8.73
N ASP A 38 25.11 23.37 -9.33
CA ASP A 38 26.01 23.06 -10.45
C ASP A 38 25.49 23.56 -11.82
N GLY A 39 24.26 24.07 -11.89
CA GLY A 39 23.60 24.45 -13.15
C GLY A 39 23.35 23.26 -14.09
N ARG A 40 23.24 22.03 -13.57
CA ARG A 40 23.08 20.78 -14.34
C ARG A 40 21.73 20.13 -14.13
N LEU A 41 20.69 20.94 -14.07
CA LEU A 41 19.34 20.43 -13.85
C LEU A 41 18.83 19.71 -15.13
N HIS A 42 18.36 18.48 -14.97
CA HIS A 42 17.79 17.70 -16.08
C HIS A 42 16.46 18.31 -16.55
N HIS A 43 16.09 18.09 -17.82
CA HIS A 43 14.84 18.60 -18.39
C HIS A 43 13.61 17.83 -17.94
N ALA A 44 13.74 16.55 -17.56
CA ALA A 44 12.64 15.70 -17.13
C ALA A 44 12.99 14.88 -15.90
N PHE A 45 12.08 14.85 -14.94
CA PHE A 45 12.21 14.14 -13.69
C PHE A 45 11.07 13.13 -13.55
N LEU A 46 11.36 11.96 -12.98
CA LEU A 46 10.39 10.95 -12.64
C LEU A 46 10.46 10.69 -11.14
N PHE A 47 9.47 11.16 -10.40
CA PHE A 47 9.33 10.97 -8.95
C PHE A 47 8.47 9.74 -8.68
N CYS A 48 9.10 8.66 -8.21
CA CYS A 48 8.46 7.37 -7.93
C CYS A 48 8.28 7.19 -6.43
N GLY A 49 7.21 6.56 -6.00
CA GLY A 49 7.06 6.15 -4.59
C GLY A 49 5.61 6.18 -4.12
N PRO A 50 5.33 5.69 -2.91
CA PRO A 50 4.00 5.62 -2.34
C PRO A 50 3.31 6.98 -2.25
N ARG A 51 1.97 6.96 -2.08
CA ARG A 51 1.19 8.18 -1.87
C ARG A 51 1.62 8.86 -0.57
N GLY A 52 1.55 10.19 -0.53
CA GLY A 52 1.79 10.96 0.70
C GLY A 52 3.26 11.12 1.10
N THR A 53 4.23 10.67 0.29
CA THR A 53 5.68 10.75 0.56
C THR A 53 6.33 12.06 0.12
N GLY A 54 5.57 13.04 -0.40
CA GLY A 54 6.08 14.36 -0.74
C GLY A 54 6.43 14.60 -2.21
N LYS A 55 6.13 13.70 -3.15
CA LYS A 55 6.44 13.82 -4.59
C LYS A 55 5.99 15.14 -5.18
N THR A 56 4.68 15.44 -5.14
CA THR A 56 4.10 16.67 -5.69
C THR A 56 4.58 17.92 -4.94
N SER A 57 4.82 17.82 -3.62
CA SER A 57 5.40 18.92 -2.84
C SER A 57 6.82 19.25 -3.29
N THR A 58 7.66 18.22 -3.49
CA THR A 58 9.03 18.39 -3.98
C THR A 58 9.05 18.91 -5.42
N ALA A 59 8.09 18.51 -6.28
CA ALA A 59 7.94 19.09 -7.61
C ALA A 59 7.67 20.59 -7.57
N ARG A 60 6.78 21.04 -6.68
CA ARG A 60 6.52 22.47 -6.48
C ARG A 60 7.72 23.20 -5.88
N ILE A 61 8.47 22.57 -4.98
CA ILE A 61 9.71 23.13 -4.43
C ILE A 61 10.73 23.29 -5.56
N LEU A 62 10.91 22.31 -6.44
CA LEU A 62 11.76 22.40 -7.61
C LEU A 62 11.34 23.57 -8.52
N ALA A 63 10.04 23.73 -8.78
CA ALA A 63 9.52 24.87 -9.55
C ALA A 63 9.85 26.22 -8.88
N LYS A 64 9.83 26.31 -7.54
CA LYS A 64 10.28 27.49 -6.81
C LYS A 64 11.79 27.71 -6.92
N MET A 65 12.59 26.63 -6.84
CA MET A 65 14.05 26.71 -6.93
C MET A 65 14.50 27.29 -8.27
N VAL A 66 13.83 26.97 -9.37
CA VAL A 66 14.16 27.50 -10.72
C VAL A 66 13.57 28.89 -10.97
N ASN A 67 12.39 29.21 -10.41
CA ASN A 67 11.65 30.45 -10.70
C ASN A 67 11.74 31.52 -9.60
N CYS A 68 12.39 31.26 -8.46
CA CYS A 68 12.53 32.23 -7.40
C CYS A 68 13.17 33.54 -7.90
N ALA A 69 12.70 34.70 -7.44
CA ALA A 69 13.23 36.01 -7.84
C ALA A 69 14.77 36.10 -7.60
N THR A 70 15.29 35.49 -6.56
CA THR A 70 16.70 35.53 -6.16
C THR A 70 17.60 34.53 -6.90
N GLY A 71 17.05 33.63 -7.76
CA GLY A 71 17.92 32.59 -8.34
C GLY A 71 17.42 32.03 -9.63
N PRO A 72 18.03 30.96 -10.19
CA PRO A 72 17.95 29.60 -9.67
C PRO A 72 18.73 29.40 -8.38
N THR A 73 18.05 28.85 -7.36
CA THR A 73 18.64 28.73 -6.03
C THR A 73 18.22 27.42 -5.36
N ALA A 74 19.12 26.84 -4.56
CA ALA A 74 18.83 25.69 -3.74
C ALA A 74 17.88 26.04 -2.56
N GLU A 75 17.79 27.32 -2.21
CA GLU A 75 16.99 27.82 -1.08
C GLU A 75 16.04 28.91 -1.58
N PRO A 76 14.85 28.53 -2.07
CA PRO A 76 13.87 29.52 -2.54
C PRO A 76 13.35 30.37 -1.38
N CYS A 77 13.24 31.70 -1.60
CA CYS A 77 12.93 32.64 -0.53
C CYS A 77 11.51 32.51 0.08
N GLY A 78 10.60 31.79 -0.57
CA GLY A 78 9.22 31.58 -0.11
C GLY A 78 8.30 32.81 -0.14
N GLY A 79 8.85 34.05 -0.18
CA GLY A 79 8.11 35.31 -0.04
C GLY A 79 7.96 36.14 -1.31
N CYS A 80 8.72 35.89 -2.38
CA CYS A 80 8.58 36.65 -3.63
C CYS A 80 7.29 36.24 -4.37
N ALA A 81 6.85 37.08 -5.32
CA ALA A 81 5.63 36.87 -6.09
C ALA A 81 5.60 35.46 -6.76
N GLN A 82 6.74 35.02 -7.31
CA GLN A 82 6.85 33.68 -7.93
C GLN A 82 6.65 32.55 -6.91
N CYS A 83 7.35 32.62 -5.77
CA CYS A 83 7.22 31.58 -4.73
C CYS A 83 5.81 31.53 -4.13
N VAL A 84 5.16 32.69 -3.96
CA VAL A 84 3.78 32.77 -3.46
C VAL A 84 2.81 32.19 -4.49
N ALA A 85 2.90 32.61 -5.75
CA ALA A 85 2.03 32.12 -6.82
C ALA A 85 2.16 30.59 -7.01
N ILE A 86 3.38 30.03 -6.94
CA ILE A 86 3.61 28.57 -7.01
C ILE A 86 2.99 27.86 -5.79
N ARG A 87 3.11 28.43 -4.59
CA ARG A 87 2.47 27.88 -3.39
C ARG A 87 0.96 27.82 -3.52
N GLU A 88 0.37 28.86 -4.09
CA GLU A 88 -1.08 29.02 -4.27
C GLU A 88 -1.61 28.28 -5.50
N GLY A 89 -0.71 27.79 -6.39
CA GLY A 89 -1.09 27.11 -7.64
C GLY A 89 -1.63 28.05 -8.71
N THR A 90 -1.29 29.34 -8.65
CA THR A 90 -1.76 30.38 -9.58
C THR A 90 -0.68 30.86 -10.57
N HIS A 91 0.51 30.27 -10.53
CA HIS A 91 1.63 30.64 -11.38
C HIS A 91 1.42 30.21 -12.82
N LEU A 92 1.50 31.14 -13.78
CA LEU A 92 1.20 30.87 -15.20
C LEU A 92 2.17 29.90 -15.87
N ASP A 93 3.44 29.88 -15.43
CA ASP A 93 4.47 29.02 -16.01
C ASP A 93 4.70 27.72 -15.19
N VAL A 94 3.93 27.47 -14.15
CA VAL A 94 3.96 26.22 -13.38
C VAL A 94 2.59 25.57 -13.49
N VAL A 95 2.47 24.64 -14.40
CA VAL A 95 1.22 23.95 -14.73
C VAL A 95 1.21 22.59 -14.04
N GLU A 96 0.25 22.40 -13.16
CA GLU A 96 0.02 21.11 -12.46
C GLU A 96 -1.17 20.41 -13.10
N ILE A 97 -0.95 19.21 -13.61
CA ILE A 97 -1.93 18.39 -14.30
C ILE A 97 -2.10 17.10 -13.50
N ASP A 98 -3.32 16.82 -13.06
CA ASP A 98 -3.69 15.52 -12.52
C ASP A 98 -4.09 14.61 -13.66
N ALA A 99 -3.25 13.60 -13.96
CA ALA A 99 -3.51 12.65 -15.04
C ALA A 99 -4.72 11.74 -14.77
N ALA A 100 -5.28 11.74 -13.56
CA ALA A 100 -6.52 11.03 -13.26
C ALA A 100 -7.76 11.71 -13.89
N SER A 101 -7.72 13.05 -14.01
CA SER A 101 -8.78 13.86 -14.61
C SER A 101 -8.42 14.37 -16.01
N HIS A 102 -7.14 14.54 -16.33
CA HIS A 102 -6.60 15.09 -17.58
C HIS A 102 -5.53 14.17 -18.19
N GLY A 103 -5.84 12.89 -18.34
CA GLY A 103 -4.92 11.86 -18.86
C GLY A 103 -5.12 11.50 -20.32
N GLY A 104 -5.95 12.23 -21.02
CA GLY A 104 -6.32 11.96 -22.42
C GLY A 104 -5.26 12.40 -23.43
N VAL A 105 -5.40 11.89 -24.66
CA VAL A 105 -4.50 12.27 -25.76
C VAL A 105 -4.60 13.74 -26.15
N GLU A 106 -5.79 14.34 -26.00
CA GLU A 106 -6.01 15.75 -26.33
C GLU A 106 -5.29 16.66 -25.33
N ASP A 107 -5.34 16.35 -24.03
CA ASP A 107 -4.61 17.09 -22.99
C ASP A 107 -3.09 17.04 -23.25
N ALA A 108 -2.59 15.87 -23.66
CA ALA A 108 -1.18 15.68 -24.00
C ALA A 108 -0.78 16.45 -25.28
N ARG A 109 -1.66 16.52 -26.29
CA ARG A 109 -1.43 17.33 -27.50
C ARG A 109 -1.41 18.82 -27.18
N GLU A 110 -2.35 19.29 -26.38
CA GLU A 110 -2.38 20.69 -25.92
C GLU A 110 -1.10 21.06 -25.16
N LEU A 111 -0.66 20.16 -24.24
CA LEU A 111 0.59 20.35 -23.52
C LEU A 111 1.78 20.44 -24.48
N ARG A 112 1.88 19.52 -25.44
CA ARG A 112 2.94 19.50 -26.45
C ARG A 112 2.99 20.80 -27.29
N GLU A 113 1.83 21.35 -27.65
CA GLU A 113 1.72 22.59 -28.41
C GLU A 113 2.11 23.82 -27.58
N LYS A 114 1.75 23.83 -26.29
CA LYS A 114 2.05 24.92 -25.36
C LYS A 114 3.48 24.90 -24.79
N ALA A 115 4.11 23.74 -24.75
CA ALA A 115 5.46 23.60 -24.18
C ALA A 115 6.50 24.49 -24.85
N PRO A 116 6.58 24.61 -26.20
CA PRO A 116 7.60 25.44 -26.85
C PRO A 116 7.43 26.95 -26.67
N THR A 117 6.30 27.42 -26.13
CA THR A 117 6.08 28.85 -25.94
C THR A 117 6.94 29.39 -24.78
N ALA A 118 7.49 30.60 -24.92
CA ALA A 118 8.33 31.22 -23.89
C ALA A 118 7.57 31.37 -22.55
N PRO A 119 8.28 31.32 -21.40
CA PRO A 119 7.69 31.65 -20.11
C PRO A 119 7.13 33.05 -20.07
N VAL A 120 6.03 33.27 -19.37
CA VAL A 120 5.35 34.59 -19.27
C VAL A 120 5.83 35.37 -18.05
N GLN A 121 5.99 34.72 -16.91
CA GLN A 121 6.35 35.36 -15.64
C GLN A 121 7.63 34.76 -15.02
N GLY A 122 7.85 33.47 -15.20
CA GLY A 122 8.99 32.76 -14.65
C GLY A 122 10.23 32.81 -15.54
N ARG A 123 11.32 32.19 -15.07
CA ARG A 123 12.51 31.89 -15.89
C ARG A 123 12.30 30.65 -16.73
N GLU A 124 11.59 29.68 -16.19
CA GLU A 124 11.33 28.38 -16.83
C GLU A 124 9.88 27.98 -16.67
N LYS A 125 9.36 27.27 -17.66
CA LYS A 125 8.09 26.57 -17.55
C LYS A 125 8.30 25.23 -16.87
N VAL A 126 7.45 24.91 -15.91
CA VAL A 126 7.48 23.62 -15.20
C VAL A 126 6.12 22.94 -15.32
N TYR A 127 6.11 21.80 -15.95
CA TYR A 127 4.93 20.95 -16.02
C TYR A 127 5.03 19.84 -14.97
N ILE A 128 4.11 19.83 -14.02
CA ILE A 128 4.01 18.80 -12.99
C ILE A 128 2.83 17.90 -13.36
N ILE A 129 3.11 16.65 -13.71
CA ILE A 129 2.09 15.67 -14.07
C ILE A 129 1.99 14.68 -12.90
N ASP A 130 0.94 14.83 -12.10
CA ASP A 130 0.68 13.94 -10.97
C ASP A 130 -0.09 12.69 -11.42
N GLU A 131 0.11 11.56 -10.72
CA GLU A 131 -0.41 10.24 -11.07
C GLU A 131 -0.16 9.87 -12.54
N ALA A 132 1.04 10.15 -13.02
CA ALA A 132 1.43 10.02 -14.42
C ALA A 132 1.15 8.64 -15.04
N GLN A 133 1.09 7.56 -14.24
CA GLN A 133 0.70 6.22 -14.71
C GLN A 133 -0.75 6.14 -15.23
N ARG A 134 -1.56 7.18 -15.02
CA ARG A 134 -2.94 7.26 -15.53
C ARG A 134 -3.05 7.90 -16.90
N LEU A 135 -1.95 8.44 -17.45
CA LEU A 135 -1.90 8.87 -18.85
C LEU A 135 -2.17 7.69 -19.77
N SER A 136 -2.94 7.91 -20.83
CA SER A 136 -3.15 6.91 -21.88
C SER A 136 -1.84 6.65 -22.65
N ARG A 137 -1.76 5.51 -23.34
CA ARG A 137 -0.59 5.20 -24.18
C ARG A 137 -0.40 6.25 -25.27
N GLU A 138 -1.51 6.65 -25.89
CA GLU A 138 -1.53 7.68 -26.94
C GLU A 138 -1.10 9.05 -26.39
N ALA A 139 -1.40 9.36 -25.11
CA ALA A 139 -0.94 10.56 -24.44
C ALA A 139 0.59 10.52 -24.23
N PHE A 140 1.14 9.39 -23.78
CA PHE A 140 2.59 9.21 -23.68
C PHE A 140 3.28 9.35 -25.05
N ASP A 141 2.74 8.74 -26.11
CA ASP A 141 3.29 8.82 -27.46
C ASP A 141 3.27 10.27 -27.98
N ALA A 142 2.22 11.03 -27.69
CA ALA A 142 2.13 12.45 -28.04
C ALA A 142 3.21 13.30 -27.34
N LEU A 143 3.61 12.92 -26.13
CA LEU A 143 4.63 13.62 -25.32
C LEU A 143 6.07 13.17 -25.64
N LEU A 144 6.29 11.99 -26.26
CA LEU A 144 7.63 11.47 -26.52
C LEU A 144 8.55 12.49 -27.20
N LYS A 145 8.04 13.18 -28.23
CA LYS A 145 8.85 14.17 -28.97
C LYS A 145 9.37 15.30 -28.07
N VAL A 146 8.57 15.75 -27.08
CA VAL A 146 8.97 16.83 -26.18
C VAL A 146 9.98 16.35 -25.12
N PHE A 147 9.94 15.05 -24.77
CA PHE A 147 10.94 14.44 -23.90
C PHE A 147 12.24 14.12 -24.62
N GLU A 148 12.20 13.85 -25.95
CA GLU A 148 13.39 13.61 -26.77
C GLU A 148 14.12 14.89 -27.15
N GLU A 149 13.35 15.91 -27.55
CA GLU A 149 13.85 17.22 -27.97
C GLU A 149 13.19 18.32 -27.09
N PRO A 150 13.61 18.43 -25.81
CA PRO A 150 12.98 19.35 -24.87
C PRO A 150 13.20 20.80 -25.30
N PRO A 151 12.14 21.64 -25.35
CA PRO A 151 12.28 23.05 -25.60
C PRO A 151 13.15 23.71 -24.52
N PRO A 152 13.98 24.72 -24.90
CA PRO A 152 14.79 25.44 -23.90
C PRO A 152 13.90 26.14 -22.85
N GLY A 153 14.29 26.06 -21.58
CA GLY A 153 13.54 26.67 -20.47
C GLY A 153 12.26 25.94 -20.08
N VAL A 154 12.10 24.69 -20.49
CA VAL A 154 10.96 23.84 -20.11
C VAL A 154 11.44 22.64 -19.30
N ARG A 155 10.72 22.34 -18.21
CA ARG A 155 10.97 21.16 -17.37
C ARG A 155 9.72 20.36 -17.12
N PHE A 156 9.90 19.07 -17.06
CA PHE A 156 8.83 18.12 -16.75
C PHE A 156 9.11 17.40 -15.43
N VAL A 157 8.10 17.27 -14.59
CA VAL A 157 8.15 16.46 -13.39
C VAL A 157 6.96 15.50 -13.42
N LEU A 158 7.24 14.24 -13.67
CA LEU A 158 6.26 13.17 -13.62
C LEU A 158 6.26 12.58 -12.22
N ALA A 159 5.12 12.55 -11.54
CA ALA A 159 4.97 11.88 -10.25
C ALA A 159 4.11 10.62 -10.42
N THR A 160 4.56 9.49 -9.87
CA THR A 160 3.85 8.21 -10.00
C THR A 160 3.94 7.38 -8.73
N THR A 161 2.85 6.69 -8.42
CA THR A 161 2.82 5.65 -7.37
C THR A 161 3.12 4.26 -7.95
N GLU A 162 3.04 4.09 -9.27
CA GLU A 162 3.18 2.80 -9.96
C GLU A 162 4.22 2.87 -11.09
N PRO A 163 5.52 2.91 -10.74
CA PRO A 163 6.58 3.08 -11.74
C PRO A 163 6.62 1.95 -12.77
N HIS A 164 6.12 0.76 -12.44
CA HIS A 164 6.05 -0.37 -13.36
C HIS A 164 5.02 -0.17 -14.50
N LYS A 165 4.05 0.73 -14.35
CA LYS A 165 3.10 1.10 -15.41
C LYS A 165 3.62 2.16 -16.35
N MET A 166 4.77 2.79 -16.04
CA MET A 166 5.36 3.82 -16.88
C MET A 166 6.05 3.20 -18.10
N PRO A 167 5.85 3.73 -19.31
CA PRO A 167 6.54 3.25 -20.50
C PRO A 167 8.07 3.38 -20.35
N ALA A 168 8.81 2.32 -20.71
CA ALA A 168 10.26 2.31 -20.63
C ALA A 168 10.91 3.45 -21.47
N THR A 169 10.26 3.84 -22.56
CA THR A 169 10.67 4.96 -23.43
C THR A 169 10.67 6.30 -22.70
N ILE A 170 9.74 6.54 -21.79
CA ILE A 170 9.67 7.74 -20.94
C ILE A 170 10.67 7.63 -19.80
N VAL A 171 10.71 6.48 -19.11
CA VAL A 171 11.60 6.26 -17.96
C VAL A 171 13.07 6.49 -18.36
N GLY A 172 13.48 6.00 -19.54
CA GLY A 172 14.86 6.16 -20.05
C GLY A 172 15.26 7.60 -20.38
N ARG A 173 14.31 8.54 -20.44
CA ARG A 173 14.53 9.97 -20.72
C ARG A 173 14.38 10.87 -19.50
N CYS A 174 14.00 10.31 -18.37
CA CYS A 174 13.79 11.02 -17.12
C CYS A 174 14.89 10.70 -16.10
N GLN A 175 15.30 11.69 -15.33
CA GLN A 175 16.07 11.44 -14.13
C GLN A 175 15.12 10.92 -13.04
N ARG A 176 15.28 9.66 -12.64
CA ARG A 176 14.43 8.99 -11.66
C ARG A 176 14.87 9.28 -10.25
N PHE A 177 13.89 9.54 -9.37
CA PHE A 177 14.03 9.68 -7.92
C PHE A 177 12.99 8.80 -7.21
N ASP A 178 13.46 7.94 -6.32
CA ASP A 178 12.61 7.04 -5.56
C ASP A 178 12.37 7.61 -4.16
N PHE A 179 11.12 7.98 -3.88
CA PHE A 179 10.66 8.47 -2.59
C PHE A 179 10.32 7.30 -1.69
N ARG A 180 10.84 7.34 -0.46
CA ARG A 180 10.64 6.31 0.54
C ARG A 180 9.44 6.64 1.43
N ARG A 181 8.85 5.61 2.04
CA ARG A 181 7.90 5.81 3.14
C ARG A 181 8.60 6.54 4.27
N HIS A 182 7.85 7.37 4.99
CA HIS A 182 8.36 7.99 6.21
C HIS A 182 8.45 6.94 7.33
N THR A 183 9.43 7.11 8.23
CA THR A 183 9.54 6.27 9.42
C THR A 183 8.46 6.64 10.43
N MET A 184 8.16 5.73 11.35
CA MET A 184 7.19 5.94 12.43
C MET A 184 7.59 7.13 13.31
N GLU A 185 8.87 7.18 13.70
CA GLU A 185 9.42 8.28 14.51
C GLU A 185 9.28 9.61 13.77
N GLY A 186 9.67 9.66 12.48
CA GLY A 186 9.57 10.88 11.67
C GLY A 186 8.14 11.38 11.52
N LEU A 187 7.16 10.47 11.38
CA LEU A 187 5.74 10.84 11.36
C LEU A 187 5.25 11.32 12.73
N SER A 188 5.62 10.62 13.80
CA SER A 188 5.26 11.01 15.17
C SER A 188 5.79 12.40 15.52
N GLU A 189 7.07 12.68 15.20
CA GLU A 189 7.65 14.02 15.37
C GLU A 189 6.92 15.09 14.55
N LEU A 190 6.55 14.79 13.30
CA LEU A 190 5.78 15.70 12.46
C LEU A 190 4.42 16.00 13.09
N LEU A 191 3.71 14.96 13.55
CA LEU A 191 2.40 15.09 14.19
C LEU A 191 2.47 15.94 15.46
N GLN A 192 3.46 15.70 16.33
CA GLN A 192 3.69 16.48 17.53
C GLN A 192 3.96 17.96 17.22
N LYS A 193 4.83 18.25 16.24
CA LYS A 193 5.11 19.62 15.80
C LYS A 193 3.86 20.34 15.27
N VAL A 194 3.06 19.64 14.46
CA VAL A 194 1.85 20.22 13.88
C VAL A 194 0.78 20.42 14.96
N ALA A 195 0.55 19.44 15.83
CA ALA A 195 -0.39 19.54 16.95
C ALA A 195 -0.05 20.73 17.86
N ALA A 196 1.23 20.88 18.25
CA ALA A 196 1.69 22.02 19.04
C ALA A 196 1.44 23.37 18.34
N SER A 197 1.64 23.44 17.01
CA SER A 197 1.40 24.64 16.21
C SER A 197 -0.10 25.00 16.12
N GLU A 198 -0.98 24.01 16.23
CA GLU A 198 -2.45 24.17 16.22
C GLU A 198 -3.04 24.36 17.63
N GLY A 199 -2.20 24.28 18.68
CA GLY A 199 -2.66 24.36 20.07
C GLY A 199 -3.41 23.12 20.54
N VAL A 200 -3.20 21.99 19.89
CA VAL A 200 -3.76 20.69 20.23
C VAL A 200 -2.74 19.88 21.05
N THR A 201 -3.15 19.36 22.18
CA THR A 201 -2.35 18.43 22.97
C THR A 201 -2.53 17.03 22.38
N LEU A 202 -1.45 16.45 21.85
CA LEU A 202 -1.44 15.11 21.28
C LEU A 202 -0.62 14.19 22.18
N ASP A 203 -1.24 13.14 22.71
CA ASP A 203 -0.56 12.14 23.52
C ASP A 203 0.41 11.32 22.63
N ASP A 204 1.55 10.88 23.17
CA ASP A 204 2.57 10.13 22.38
C ASP A 204 2.01 8.82 21.83
N SER A 205 1.18 8.11 22.61
CA SER A 205 0.49 6.89 22.16
C SER A 205 -0.44 7.17 20.97
N ALA A 206 -1.18 8.28 21.01
CA ALA A 206 -2.05 8.72 19.93
C ALA A 206 -1.25 9.09 18.68
N ALA A 207 -0.10 9.78 18.82
CA ALA A 207 0.79 10.08 17.72
C ALA A 207 1.32 8.81 17.03
N HIS A 208 1.72 7.81 17.82
CA HIS A 208 2.18 6.51 17.31
C HIS A 208 1.04 5.73 16.62
N ALA A 209 -0.18 5.75 17.18
CA ALA A 209 -1.34 5.10 16.56
C ALA A 209 -1.68 5.71 15.19
N ILE A 210 -1.67 7.05 15.08
CA ILE A 210 -1.85 7.75 13.80
C ILE A 210 -0.73 7.39 12.82
N ALA A 211 0.54 7.44 13.25
CA ALA A 211 1.69 7.16 12.41
C ALA A 211 1.68 5.72 11.86
N ARG A 212 1.30 4.74 12.71
CA ARG A 212 1.11 3.34 12.32
C ARG A 212 0.04 3.22 11.23
N HIS A 213 -1.13 3.79 11.46
CA HIS A 213 -2.25 3.70 10.51
C HIS A 213 -1.97 4.43 9.19
N ALA A 214 -1.16 5.47 9.21
CA ALA A 214 -0.77 6.23 8.02
C ALA A 214 0.22 5.50 7.11
N GLU A 215 0.78 4.36 7.52
CA GLU A 215 1.66 3.49 6.73
C GLU A 215 2.80 4.23 6.00
N GLY A 216 3.38 5.23 6.65
CA GLY A 216 4.47 6.04 6.08
C GLY A 216 4.01 7.17 5.15
N SER A 217 2.72 7.52 5.13
CA SER A 217 2.14 8.64 4.39
C SER A 217 1.95 9.86 5.30
N ALA A 218 2.76 10.90 5.14
CA ALA A 218 2.61 12.15 5.89
C ALA A 218 1.26 12.86 5.61
N ARG A 219 0.73 12.70 4.38
CA ARG A 219 -0.58 13.27 4.01
C ARG A 219 -1.72 12.63 4.80
N ASP A 220 -1.71 11.30 4.89
CA ASP A 220 -2.77 10.57 5.56
C ASP A 220 -2.64 10.73 7.08
N ALA A 221 -1.42 10.76 7.63
CA ALA A 221 -1.16 11.09 9.03
C ALA A 221 -1.73 12.46 9.44
N LEU A 222 -1.46 13.51 8.65
CA LEU A 222 -2.00 14.85 8.91
C LEU A 222 -3.53 14.92 8.70
N SER A 223 -4.09 14.12 7.79
CA SER A 223 -5.54 14.04 7.61
C SER A 223 -6.23 13.40 8.81
N LEU A 224 -5.61 12.36 9.38
CA LEU A 224 -6.11 11.70 10.60
C LEU A 224 -6.01 12.63 11.82
N LEU A 225 -4.90 13.38 11.97
CA LEU A 225 -4.77 14.37 13.02
C LEU A 225 -5.84 15.47 12.92
N ASP A 226 -6.14 15.93 11.71
CA ASP A 226 -7.18 16.94 11.43
C ASP A 226 -8.55 16.42 11.89
N GLN A 227 -8.90 15.18 11.52
CA GLN A 227 -10.15 14.55 11.94
C GLN A 227 -10.22 14.31 13.45
N ALA A 228 -9.11 13.84 14.05
CA ALA A 228 -9.02 13.62 15.48
C ALA A 228 -9.19 14.92 16.29
N GLY A 229 -8.60 16.04 15.80
CA GLY A 229 -8.77 17.35 16.39
C GLY A 229 -10.21 17.87 16.37
N VAL A 230 -10.99 17.50 15.35
CA VAL A 230 -12.43 17.83 15.29
C VAL A 230 -13.23 17.05 16.35
N LEU A 231 -12.88 15.79 16.58
CA LEU A 231 -13.57 14.91 17.54
C LEU A 231 -13.14 15.14 18.99
N GLY A 232 -11.83 15.23 19.22
CA GLY A 232 -11.22 15.37 20.55
C GLY A 232 -11.07 16.80 21.05
N GLY A 233 -11.30 17.81 20.21
CA GLY A 233 -11.11 19.23 20.55
C GLY A 233 -9.64 19.55 20.79
N GLN A 234 -9.33 20.15 21.96
CA GLN A 234 -7.96 20.55 22.29
C GLN A 234 -7.06 19.43 22.77
N LYS A 235 -7.61 18.24 23.09
CA LYS A 235 -6.85 17.07 23.51
C LYS A 235 -7.19 15.87 22.66
N VAL A 236 -6.18 15.33 21.99
CA VAL A 236 -6.28 14.10 21.21
C VAL A 236 -5.53 13.00 21.97
N ASP A 237 -6.28 12.13 22.58
CA ASP A 237 -5.77 10.96 23.28
C ASP A 237 -5.97 9.68 22.45
N ASP A 238 -5.43 8.58 22.96
CA ASP A 238 -5.50 7.27 22.32
C ASP A 238 -6.94 6.81 22.08
N ALA A 239 -7.85 7.07 23.04
CA ALA A 239 -9.26 6.71 22.93
C ALA A 239 -9.96 7.43 21.76
N ALA A 240 -9.65 8.71 21.54
CA ALA A 240 -10.19 9.48 20.42
C ALA A 240 -9.70 8.92 19.06
N ILE A 241 -8.43 8.49 18.97
CA ILE A 241 -7.88 7.88 17.77
C ILE A 241 -8.50 6.53 17.49
N HIS A 242 -8.63 5.67 18.50
CA HIS A 242 -9.28 4.36 18.32
C HIS A 242 -10.75 4.51 17.89
N ALA A 243 -11.48 5.48 18.45
CA ALA A 243 -12.85 5.77 18.02
C ALA A 243 -12.91 6.27 16.56
N LEU A 244 -11.94 7.10 16.14
CA LEU A 244 -11.85 7.61 14.77
C LEU A 244 -11.51 6.55 13.76
N LEU A 245 -10.52 5.73 14.06
CA LEU A 245 -10.00 4.71 13.13
C LEU A 245 -10.92 3.49 13.05
N GLY A 246 -11.85 3.34 14.00
CA GLY A 246 -12.59 2.09 14.16
C GLY A 246 -11.63 0.92 14.38
N ALA A 247 -10.41 1.19 14.82
CA ALA A 247 -9.42 0.17 15.13
C ALA A 247 -9.67 -0.36 16.54
N PRO A 248 -9.64 -1.67 16.74
CA PRO A 248 -9.74 -2.23 18.08
C PRO A 248 -8.53 -1.78 18.89
N ARG A 249 -8.75 -1.59 20.20
CA ARG A 249 -7.64 -1.31 21.11
C ARG A 249 -6.66 -2.48 21.10
N ILE A 250 -5.40 -2.23 21.40
CA ILE A 250 -4.35 -3.26 21.41
C ILE A 250 -4.71 -4.44 22.34
N GLU A 251 -5.51 -4.17 23.38
CA GLU A 251 -6.02 -5.18 24.30
C GLU A 251 -6.84 -6.27 23.57
N VAL A 252 -7.55 -5.89 22.51
CA VAL A 252 -8.37 -6.85 21.73
C VAL A 252 -7.47 -7.81 20.95
N GLN A 253 -6.36 -7.34 20.37
CA GLN A 253 -5.41 -8.21 19.69
C GLN A 253 -4.74 -9.15 20.69
N VAL A 254 -4.40 -8.64 21.88
CA VAL A 254 -3.86 -9.45 22.98
C VAL A 254 -4.88 -10.52 23.42
N GLU A 255 -6.15 -10.13 23.61
CA GLU A 255 -7.24 -11.08 23.97
C GLU A 255 -7.43 -12.16 22.89
N LEU A 256 -7.44 -11.77 21.60
CA LEU A 256 -7.56 -12.71 20.48
C LEU A 256 -6.39 -13.69 20.41
N ALA A 257 -5.17 -13.18 20.57
CA ALA A 257 -3.97 -14.02 20.55
C ALA A 257 -3.94 -14.96 21.77
N ASP A 258 -4.32 -14.48 22.93
CA ASP A 258 -4.40 -15.33 24.13
C ASP A 258 -5.48 -16.42 24.02
N ALA A 259 -6.65 -16.09 23.47
CA ALA A 259 -7.68 -17.08 23.18
C ALA A 259 -7.19 -18.13 22.15
N ALA A 260 -6.45 -17.70 21.13
CA ALA A 260 -5.85 -18.60 20.14
C ALA A 260 -4.80 -19.53 20.78
N ALA A 261 -3.95 -19.01 21.66
CA ALA A 261 -2.90 -19.78 22.35
C ALA A 261 -3.45 -20.92 23.20
N VAL A 262 -4.57 -20.67 23.91
CA VAL A 262 -5.19 -21.70 24.79
C VAL A 262 -6.22 -22.58 24.09
N GLY A 263 -6.56 -22.29 22.84
CA GLY A 263 -7.54 -23.06 22.08
C GLY A 263 -9.01 -22.71 22.42
N ASP A 264 -9.27 -21.49 22.91
CA ASP A 264 -10.61 -21.07 23.33
C ASP A 264 -11.37 -20.38 22.19
N ALA A 265 -12.01 -21.17 21.34
CA ALA A 265 -12.85 -20.65 20.27
C ALA A 265 -14.09 -19.89 20.76
N ARG A 266 -14.58 -20.19 21.98
CA ARG A 266 -15.74 -19.48 22.52
C ARG A 266 -15.39 -18.01 22.76
N SER A 267 -14.28 -17.74 23.43
CA SER A 267 -13.80 -16.37 23.64
C SER A 267 -13.56 -15.64 22.31
N VAL A 268 -13.05 -16.31 21.28
CA VAL A 268 -12.91 -15.73 19.94
C VAL A 268 -14.26 -15.23 19.41
N PHE A 269 -15.31 -16.05 19.44
CA PHE A 269 -16.65 -15.64 18.99
C PHE A 269 -17.22 -14.48 19.84
N GLU A 270 -17.02 -14.51 21.15
CA GLU A 270 -17.50 -13.46 22.05
C GLU A 270 -16.80 -12.13 21.75
N ILE A 271 -15.48 -12.14 21.52
CA ILE A 271 -14.70 -10.95 21.14
C ILE A 271 -15.17 -10.40 19.77
N VAL A 272 -15.28 -11.24 18.75
CA VAL A 272 -15.73 -10.81 17.41
C VAL A 272 -17.16 -10.26 17.50
N ASN A 273 -18.05 -10.87 18.27
CA ASN A 273 -19.40 -10.36 18.45
C ASN A 273 -19.42 -8.99 19.14
N ARG A 274 -18.60 -8.76 20.16
CA ARG A 274 -18.41 -7.45 20.80
C ARG A 274 -17.95 -6.40 19.78
N LEU A 275 -16.96 -6.70 18.97
CA LEU A 275 -16.45 -5.80 17.92
C LEU A 275 -17.54 -5.41 16.90
N VAL A 276 -18.37 -6.37 16.50
CA VAL A 276 -19.51 -6.11 15.60
C VAL A 276 -20.56 -5.22 16.26
N GLN A 277 -20.86 -5.45 17.55
CA GLN A 277 -21.81 -4.61 18.30
C GLN A 277 -21.30 -3.18 18.47
N ASP A 278 -20.00 -3.02 18.66
CA ASP A 278 -19.32 -1.72 18.77
C ASP A 278 -19.16 -1.02 17.41
N GLY A 279 -19.62 -1.64 16.30
CA GLY A 279 -19.57 -1.05 14.96
C GLY A 279 -18.18 -0.99 14.35
N GLN A 280 -17.24 -1.83 14.84
CA GLN A 280 -15.86 -1.86 14.32
C GLN A 280 -15.78 -2.39 12.89
N ASP A 281 -14.91 -1.80 12.06
CA ASP A 281 -14.63 -2.35 10.74
C ASP A 281 -13.78 -3.63 10.87
N LEU A 282 -14.39 -4.78 10.59
CA LEU A 282 -13.74 -6.07 10.70
C LEU A 282 -12.55 -6.26 9.75
N ARG A 283 -12.44 -5.48 8.68
CA ARG A 283 -11.24 -5.47 7.82
C ARG A 283 -10.06 -4.83 8.54
N ASN A 284 -10.30 -3.71 9.22
CA ASN A 284 -9.28 -3.08 10.04
C ASN A 284 -8.89 -3.98 11.21
N VAL A 285 -9.87 -4.61 11.89
CA VAL A 285 -9.61 -5.60 12.94
C VAL A 285 -8.69 -6.72 12.43
N THR A 286 -8.97 -7.26 11.23
CA THR A 286 -8.14 -8.32 10.63
C THR A 286 -6.72 -7.85 10.35
N ASN A 287 -6.55 -6.63 9.84
CA ASN A 287 -5.23 -6.05 9.54
C ASN A 287 -4.40 -5.86 10.82
N GLU A 288 -5.02 -5.32 11.88
CA GLU A 288 -4.35 -5.12 13.17
C GLU A 288 -4.00 -6.46 13.84
N THR A 289 -4.91 -7.43 13.78
CA THR A 289 -4.66 -8.78 14.30
C THR A 289 -3.51 -9.46 13.54
N LEU A 290 -3.48 -9.31 12.21
CA LEU A 290 -2.38 -9.81 11.37
C LEU A 290 -1.05 -9.15 11.74
N ALA A 291 -1.03 -7.83 11.94
CA ALA A 291 0.16 -7.10 12.37
C ALA A 291 0.65 -7.60 13.73
N HIS A 292 -0.26 -7.80 14.68
CA HIS A 292 0.08 -8.31 16.01
C HIS A 292 0.71 -9.71 15.96
N PHE A 293 0.13 -10.65 15.20
CA PHE A 293 0.72 -11.99 15.04
C PHE A 293 2.07 -11.96 14.31
N ARG A 294 2.27 -11.04 13.34
CA ARG A 294 3.57 -10.81 12.72
C ARG A 294 4.60 -10.33 13.74
N ASP A 295 4.23 -9.41 14.61
CA ASP A 295 5.12 -8.90 15.64
C ASP A 295 5.49 -10.00 16.65
N LEU A 296 4.52 -10.84 17.06
CA LEU A 296 4.80 -12.04 17.87
C LEU A 296 5.78 -13.00 17.17
N LEU A 297 5.64 -13.21 15.86
CA LEU A 297 6.55 -14.05 15.09
C LEU A 297 7.96 -13.46 15.03
N LEU A 298 8.09 -12.14 14.84
CA LEU A 298 9.38 -11.45 14.85
C LEU A 298 10.07 -11.58 16.20
N VAL A 299 9.36 -11.32 17.30
CA VAL A 299 9.90 -11.50 18.67
C VAL A 299 10.37 -12.93 18.90
N LYS A 300 9.61 -13.92 18.39
CA LYS A 300 9.93 -15.34 18.55
C LYS A 300 11.15 -15.79 17.74
N THR A 301 11.30 -15.29 16.50
CA THR A 301 12.32 -15.76 15.54
C THR A 301 13.57 -14.91 15.50
N ALA A 302 13.49 -13.63 15.89
CA ALA A 302 14.58 -12.68 15.86
C ALA A 302 14.72 -11.91 17.20
N PRO A 303 15.02 -12.61 18.32
CA PRO A 303 15.15 -11.96 19.61
C PRO A 303 16.31 -10.95 19.62
N GLY A 304 16.07 -9.78 20.22
CA GLY A 304 17.05 -8.68 20.31
C GLY A 304 17.12 -7.76 19.08
N GLN A 305 16.19 -7.89 18.13
CA GLN A 305 16.05 -6.95 17.03
C GLN A 305 14.79 -6.09 17.22
N GLU A 306 14.75 -5.33 18.28
CA GLU A 306 13.62 -4.44 18.61
C GLU A 306 13.39 -3.37 17.55
N ASP A 307 14.46 -2.95 16.85
CA ASP A 307 14.40 -1.97 15.75
C ASP A 307 13.52 -2.43 14.55
N LEU A 308 13.20 -3.72 14.46
CA LEU A 308 12.29 -4.24 13.42
C LEU A 308 10.82 -4.16 13.80
N LEU A 309 10.54 -3.82 15.05
CA LEU A 309 9.19 -3.71 15.61
C LEU A 309 8.82 -2.23 15.70
N ASP A 310 7.73 -1.88 15.06
CA ASP A 310 7.15 -0.53 15.14
C ASP A 310 6.29 -0.37 16.41
N ILE A 311 6.87 -0.67 17.58
CA ILE A 311 6.17 -0.65 18.89
C ILE A 311 6.96 0.17 19.91
N PRO A 312 6.27 0.79 20.90
CA PRO A 312 6.93 1.39 22.04
C PRO A 312 7.75 0.36 22.85
N SER A 313 8.89 0.78 23.40
CA SER A 313 9.81 -0.11 24.13
C SER A 313 9.17 -0.81 25.34
N ASP A 314 8.17 -0.19 25.97
CA ASP A 314 7.41 -0.72 27.09
C ASP A 314 6.44 -1.84 26.68
N ALA A 315 5.98 -1.86 25.42
CA ALA A 315 5.10 -2.91 24.90
C ALA A 315 5.85 -4.20 24.50
N TYR A 316 7.17 -4.13 24.28
CA TYR A 316 7.99 -5.27 23.86
C TYR A 316 7.94 -6.45 24.82
N GLU A 317 8.04 -6.18 26.13
CA GLU A 317 8.04 -7.25 27.14
C GLU A 317 6.68 -8.00 27.17
N GLY A 318 5.57 -7.29 26.96
CA GLY A 318 4.24 -7.91 26.84
C GLY A 318 4.16 -8.85 25.64
N LEU A 319 4.67 -8.42 24.48
CA LEU A 319 4.73 -9.25 23.27
C LEU A 319 5.66 -10.45 23.45
N ARG A 320 6.78 -10.29 24.14
CA ARG A 320 7.72 -11.38 24.41
C ARG A 320 7.06 -12.48 25.24
N ILE A 321 6.37 -12.11 26.32
CA ILE A 321 5.63 -13.05 27.17
C ILE A 321 4.53 -13.76 26.38
N GLN A 322 3.83 -13.04 25.51
CA GLN A 322 2.76 -13.62 24.69
C GLN A 322 3.33 -14.54 23.60
N ALA A 323 4.45 -14.17 22.95
CA ALA A 323 5.11 -14.99 21.94
C ALA A 323 5.63 -16.34 22.49
N GLU A 324 5.94 -16.42 23.79
CA GLU A 324 6.34 -17.67 24.44
C GLU A 324 5.23 -18.73 24.41
N LYS A 325 3.96 -18.31 24.36
CA LYS A 325 2.79 -19.21 24.33
C LYS A 325 2.64 -19.96 23.00
N PHE A 326 3.35 -19.53 21.95
CA PHE A 326 3.25 -20.06 20.60
C PHE A 326 4.57 -20.68 20.14
N THR A 327 4.50 -21.61 19.19
CA THR A 327 5.63 -21.99 18.33
C THR A 327 5.70 -21.06 17.10
N ALA A 328 6.87 -21.00 16.44
CA ALA A 328 7.00 -20.21 15.21
C ALA A 328 6.10 -20.74 14.08
N SER A 329 5.90 -22.06 14.01
CA SER A 329 5.01 -22.70 13.04
C SER A 329 3.54 -22.37 13.28
N GLU A 330 3.09 -22.31 14.53
CA GLU A 330 1.72 -21.87 14.86
C GLU A 330 1.49 -20.42 14.47
N LEU A 331 2.42 -19.52 14.79
CA LEU A 331 2.34 -18.11 14.40
C LEU A 331 2.30 -17.93 12.88
N ALA A 332 3.18 -18.63 12.14
CA ALA A 332 3.19 -18.60 10.68
C ALA A 332 1.84 -19.07 10.10
N ARG A 333 1.29 -20.16 10.62
CA ARG A 333 -0.02 -20.68 10.19
C ARG A 333 -1.15 -19.68 10.47
N VAL A 334 -1.19 -19.06 11.65
CA VAL A 334 -2.20 -18.03 11.96
C VAL A 334 -2.11 -16.86 10.99
N ILE A 335 -0.90 -16.40 10.67
CA ILE A 335 -0.66 -15.34 9.68
C ILE A 335 -1.20 -15.76 8.30
N GLU A 336 -0.95 -16.97 7.83
CA GLU A 336 -1.48 -17.47 6.56
C GLU A 336 -3.01 -17.48 6.53
N LEU A 337 -3.65 -17.94 7.61
CA LEU A 337 -5.11 -17.96 7.73
C LEU A 337 -5.71 -16.54 7.71
N LEU A 338 -5.08 -15.59 8.39
CA LEU A 338 -5.53 -14.20 8.41
C LEU A 338 -5.30 -13.50 7.05
N LEU A 339 -4.19 -13.78 6.34
CA LEU A 339 -3.94 -13.29 4.99
C LEU A 339 -5.00 -13.80 3.99
N ALA A 340 -5.38 -15.08 4.11
CA ALA A 340 -6.46 -15.64 3.31
C ALA A 340 -7.79 -14.93 3.61
N ALA A 341 -8.14 -14.75 4.89
CA ALA A 341 -9.33 -14.03 5.29
C ALA A 341 -9.34 -12.57 4.80
N GLN A 342 -8.21 -11.86 4.90
CA GLN A 342 -8.05 -10.50 4.36
C GLN A 342 -8.33 -10.43 2.85
N SER A 343 -7.83 -11.43 2.10
CA SER A 343 -8.07 -11.52 0.66
C SER A 343 -9.55 -11.79 0.35
N ASP A 344 -10.17 -12.72 1.08
CA ASP A 344 -11.59 -13.08 0.90
C ASP A 344 -12.51 -11.91 1.22
N MET A 345 -12.18 -11.11 2.25
CA MET A 345 -12.97 -9.94 2.64
C MET A 345 -13.08 -8.86 1.56
N ARG A 346 -12.23 -8.87 0.54
CA ARG A 346 -12.33 -7.93 -0.59
C ARG A 346 -13.56 -8.20 -1.46
N TRP A 347 -14.00 -9.44 -1.51
CA TRP A 347 -15.03 -9.93 -2.42
C TRP A 347 -16.29 -10.44 -1.73
N THR A 348 -16.22 -10.72 -0.41
CA THR A 348 -17.34 -11.26 0.36
C THR A 348 -18.29 -10.16 0.83
N THR A 349 -19.58 -10.52 0.91
CA THR A 349 -20.63 -9.71 1.55
C THR A 349 -20.66 -9.88 3.07
N SER A 350 -19.95 -10.86 3.61
CA SER A 350 -19.91 -11.17 5.05
C SER A 350 -18.49 -11.21 5.62
N PRO A 351 -17.83 -10.05 5.86
CA PRO A 351 -16.50 -10.00 6.45
C PRO A 351 -16.40 -10.73 7.81
N ARG A 352 -17.50 -10.70 8.58
CA ARG A 352 -17.60 -11.37 9.87
C ARG A 352 -17.30 -12.87 9.75
N LEU A 353 -17.94 -13.55 8.82
CA LEU A 353 -17.74 -14.99 8.65
C LEU A 353 -16.30 -15.35 8.26
N SER A 354 -15.67 -14.55 7.40
CA SER A 354 -14.28 -14.75 7.00
C SER A 354 -13.33 -14.65 8.18
N LEU A 355 -13.53 -13.64 9.05
CA LEU A 355 -12.70 -13.47 10.25
C LEU A 355 -12.94 -14.59 11.27
N GLU A 356 -14.21 -14.88 11.60
CA GLU A 356 -14.56 -15.95 12.56
C GLU A 356 -13.98 -17.30 12.12
N LEU A 357 -14.10 -17.63 10.83
CA LEU A 357 -13.56 -18.91 10.30
C LEU A 357 -12.03 -18.97 10.38
N ALA A 358 -11.33 -17.90 10.05
CA ALA A 358 -9.88 -17.84 10.15
C ALA A 358 -9.41 -17.98 11.60
N LEU A 359 -10.03 -17.26 12.53
CA LEU A 359 -9.68 -17.30 13.94
C LEU A 359 -10.03 -18.65 14.58
N VAL A 360 -11.16 -19.27 14.22
CA VAL A 360 -11.51 -20.61 14.70
C VAL A 360 -10.51 -21.66 14.23
N ARG A 361 -10.11 -21.61 12.94
CA ARG A 361 -9.06 -22.50 12.41
C ARG A 361 -7.71 -22.26 13.09
N ALA A 362 -7.39 -20.99 13.40
CA ALA A 362 -6.20 -20.64 14.15
C ALA A 362 -6.22 -21.25 15.57
N THR A 363 -7.36 -21.16 16.24
CA THR A 363 -7.57 -21.59 17.63
C THR A 363 -7.69 -23.12 17.76
N ILE A 364 -8.39 -23.78 16.81
CA ILE A 364 -8.65 -25.23 16.82
C ILE A 364 -8.04 -25.84 15.57
N PRO A 365 -6.76 -26.30 15.61
CA PRO A 365 -6.09 -26.89 14.45
C PRO A 365 -6.81 -28.11 13.83
N GLU A 366 -7.68 -28.76 14.59
CA GLU A 366 -8.52 -29.87 14.13
C GLU A 366 -9.53 -29.45 13.05
N THR A 367 -9.90 -28.18 12.99
CA THR A 367 -10.83 -27.62 11.99
C THR A 367 -10.13 -27.19 10.71
N ASP A 368 -8.80 -27.17 10.70
CA ASP A 368 -7.98 -26.79 9.56
C ASP A 368 -7.62 -28.03 8.70
N PRO A 369 -8.17 -28.17 7.48
CA PRO A 369 -7.91 -29.32 6.62
C PRO A 369 -6.55 -29.27 5.91
N SER A 370 -5.79 -28.18 6.06
CA SER A 370 -4.50 -27.98 5.38
C SER A 370 -3.40 -28.88 5.96
N SER A 371 -2.32 -29.05 5.20
CA SER A 371 -1.11 -29.72 5.68
C SER A 371 -0.48 -29.01 6.88
N ALA A 372 -0.56 -27.68 6.92
CA ALA A 372 -0.11 -26.86 8.06
C ALA A 372 -0.93 -27.15 9.32
N GLY A 373 -2.27 -27.31 9.18
CA GLY A 373 -3.13 -27.75 10.28
C GLY A 373 -2.79 -29.16 10.78
N ALA A 374 -2.41 -30.07 9.88
CA ALA A 374 -1.98 -31.41 10.28
C ALA A 374 -0.67 -31.39 11.08
N LEU A 375 0.31 -30.59 10.67
CA LEU A 375 1.58 -30.39 11.40
C LEU A 375 1.33 -29.77 12.78
N SER A 376 0.51 -28.75 12.87
CA SER A 376 0.18 -28.09 14.14
C SER A 376 -0.50 -29.06 15.13
N ARG A 377 -1.35 -29.98 14.64
CA ARG A 377 -1.92 -31.06 15.49
C ARG A 377 -0.84 -31.99 16.01
N LEU A 378 0.11 -32.35 15.18
CA LEU A 378 1.22 -33.23 15.56
C LEU A 378 2.10 -32.57 16.62
N GLU A 379 2.50 -31.32 16.42
CA GLU A 379 3.26 -30.53 17.41
C GLU A 379 2.52 -30.37 18.75
N ARG A 380 1.20 -30.18 18.69
CA ARG A 380 0.37 -30.11 19.89
C ARG A 380 0.34 -31.46 20.64
N LEU A 381 0.22 -32.58 19.93
CA LEU A 381 0.29 -33.92 20.51
C LEU A 381 1.67 -34.21 21.13
N GLU A 382 2.75 -33.81 20.47
CA GLU A 382 4.11 -33.93 20.99
C GLU A 382 4.30 -33.14 22.28
N ARG A 383 3.80 -31.91 22.36
CA ARG A 383 3.80 -31.10 23.60
C ARG A 383 3.00 -31.76 24.73
N LEU A 384 1.82 -32.29 24.43
CA LEU A 384 0.98 -32.97 25.41
C LEU A 384 1.58 -34.29 25.90
N ALA A 385 2.33 -34.95 25.00
CA ALA A 385 3.04 -36.21 25.35
C ALA A 385 4.36 -35.96 26.12
N ASN A 386 4.76 -34.70 26.34
CA ASN A 386 6.02 -34.32 26.97
C ASN A 386 7.27 -34.92 26.26
N VAL A 387 7.16 -35.19 24.96
CA VAL A 387 8.24 -35.69 24.13
C VAL A 387 9.05 -34.52 23.63
N ASP A 388 10.19 -34.30 24.22
CA ASP A 388 11.15 -33.33 23.70
C ASP A 388 11.67 -33.82 22.33
N PRO A 389 11.46 -33.10 21.23
CA PRO A 389 11.90 -33.54 19.88
C PRO A 389 13.41 -33.74 19.79
N ALA A 390 14.19 -33.21 20.71
CA ALA A 390 15.64 -33.46 20.85
C ALA A 390 15.98 -34.84 21.39
N THR A 391 15.03 -35.59 21.97
CA THR A 391 15.22 -36.89 22.54
C THR A 391 14.80 -38.05 21.61
N VAL A 392 14.19 -37.77 20.47
CA VAL A 392 13.94 -38.80 19.43
C VAL A 392 15.26 -39.05 18.68
N VAL A 393 16.13 -39.80 19.33
CA VAL A 393 17.28 -40.41 18.66
C VAL A 393 16.69 -41.37 17.60
N PRO A 394 17.00 -41.21 16.30
CA PRO A 394 16.59 -42.22 15.33
C PRO A 394 17.18 -43.53 15.81
N ALA A 395 16.34 -44.55 16.00
CA ALA A 395 16.79 -45.89 16.39
C ALA A 395 17.80 -46.38 15.36
N ALA A 396 19.07 -46.11 15.62
CA ALA A 396 20.19 -46.69 14.91
C ALA A 396 20.26 -48.15 15.35
N GLY A 397 19.94 -49.04 14.44
CA GLY A 397 20.25 -50.46 14.63
C GLY A 397 19.07 -51.40 14.56
N ALA A 398 18.33 -51.43 13.48
CA ALA A 398 17.80 -52.70 12.99
C ALA A 398 18.97 -53.44 12.33
N ALA A 399 19.51 -54.42 13.03
CA ALA A 399 20.46 -55.38 12.47
C ALA A 399 19.90 -55.96 11.18
N PRO A 400 20.72 -56.24 10.15
CA PRO A 400 20.24 -56.86 8.93
C PRO A 400 19.71 -58.25 9.27
N VAL A 401 18.43 -58.46 9.06
CA VAL A 401 17.82 -59.76 9.07
C VAL A 401 18.44 -60.50 7.90
N GLY A 402 19.13 -61.63 8.22
CA GLY A 402 19.82 -62.46 7.26
C GLY A 402 18.88 -62.96 6.15
N ASP A 403 19.42 -63.02 4.95
CA ASP A 403 18.82 -63.59 3.76
C ASP A 403 18.20 -64.97 4.02
N PRO A 404 16.94 -65.20 3.68
CA PRO A 404 16.45 -66.54 3.54
C PRO A 404 16.91 -67.12 2.18
N THR A 405 17.66 -68.21 2.22
CA THR A 405 18.07 -69.06 1.10
C THR A 405 16.90 -69.42 0.18
N PRO A 406 17.05 -69.32 -1.16
CA PRO A 406 15.96 -69.60 -2.08
C PRO A 406 15.72 -71.10 -2.24
N ALA A 407 14.54 -71.53 -1.89
CA ALA A 407 14.07 -72.90 -2.27
C ALA A 407 13.27 -72.81 -3.57
N GLY A 408 13.77 -73.55 -4.59
CA GLY A 408 13.04 -74.23 -5.64
C GLY A 408 12.13 -73.43 -6.58
N VAL A 409 12.67 -73.01 -7.72
CA VAL A 409 11.93 -72.61 -8.93
C VAL A 409 11.39 -73.88 -9.63
N PRO A 410 10.15 -73.90 -10.14
CA PRO A 410 9.86 -74.61 -11.39
C PRO A 410 9.73 -73.60 -12.55
N SER A 411 10.63 -73.82 -13.51
CA SER A 411 10.61 -73.23 -14.84
C SER A 411 9.29 -73.49 -15.55
N VAL A 412 8.72 -72.45 -16.11
CA VAL A 412 7.81 -72.57 -17.26
C VAL A 412 8.27 -71.54 -18.31
N THR A 413 8.68 -72.09 -19.43
CA THR A 413 9.17 -71.48 -20.65
C THR A 413 8.10 -70.65 -21.38
N PRO A 414 8.50 -69.71 -22.22
CA PRO A 414 7.58 -68.70 -22.81
C PRO A 414 6.91 -69.22 -24.09
N SER A 415 5.69 -68.84 -24.29
CA SER A 415 5.02 -68.92 -25.60
C SER A 415 4.45 -67.59 -25.98
N SER A 416 5.06 -66.94 -26.95
CA SER A 416 4.42 -66.00 -27.86
C SER A 416 3.96 -66.77 -29.11
N PRO A 417 3.14 -66.21 -30.04
CA PRO A 417 2.56 -64.91 -30.20
C PRO A 417 1.09 -64.94 -30.73
N SER A 418 0.62 -63.73 -31.08
CA SER A 418 -0.47 -63.43 -32.05
C SER A 418 -1.81 -63.08 -31.41
N GLN A 419 -2.29 -61.89 -31.56
CA GLN A 419 -3.02 -61.31 -32.67
C GLN A 419 -3.70 -59.99 -32.18
N THR A 420 -3.47 -58.98 -32.93
CA THR A 420 -4.31 -57.76 -33.01
C THR A 420 -5.69 -58.12 -33.58
N PRO A 421 -6.74 -57.41 -33.22
CA PRO A 421 -7.32 -56.49 -34.19
C PRO A 421 -7.67 -55.13 -33.56
N SER A 422 -7.26 -54.09 -34.23
CA SER A 422 -8.03 -53.13 -35.05
C SER A 422 -9.24 -52.49 -34.39
N GLY A 423 -9.09 -51.21 -34.12
CA GLY A 423 -9.84 -50.18 -34.77
C GLY A 423 -11.02 -49.62 -33.98
N VAL A 424 -10.87 -48.40 -33.42
CA VAL A 424 -11.94 -47.39 -33.52
C VAL A 424 -11.26 -46.04 -33.67
N GLU A 425 -11.69 -45.36 -34.70
CA GLU A 425 -11.24 -44.13 -35.29
C GLU A 425 -11.44 -42.92 -34.36
N VAL A 426 -10.48 -42.01 -34.44
CA VAL A 426 -10.61 -40.60 -34.13
C VAL A 426 -11.15 -39.86 -35.37
N PRO A 427 -12.09 -38.96 -35.28
CA PRO A 427 -12.22 -37.94 -36.30
C PRO A 427 -11.62 -36.60 -35.78
N SER A 428 -10.59 -36.21 -36.50
CA SER A 428 -10.09 -34.84 -36.65
C SER A 428 -10.91 -34.15 -37.71
N GLU A 429 -10.85 -32.79 -37.64
CA GLU A 429 -11.19 -31.81 -38.72
C GLU A 429 -12.58 -31.21 -38.67
N ALA A 430 -12.77 -29.92 -38.70
CA ALA A 430 -12.34 -28.80 -39.50
C ALA A 430 -13.11 -27.54 -39.10
N ALA A 431 -12.47 -26.40 -39.10
CA ALA A 431 -13.12 -25.11 -39.41
C ALA A 431 -13.15 -24.97 -40.95
N PRO A 432 -13.70 -23.90 -41.55
CA PRO A 432 -14.64 -22.85 -41.14
C PRO A 432 -15.82 -22.69 -42.15
N ALA A 433 -16.75 -21.81 -41.90
CA ALA A 433 -17.29 -20.86 -42.88
C ALA A 433 -18.62 -20.18 -42.44
N THR A 434 -18.57 -18.86 -42.50
CA THR A 434 -19.48 -17.88 -43.12
C THR A 434 -20.98 -17.87 -42.83
N SER A 435 -21.36 -16.66 -42.35
CA SER A 435 -22.49 -15.84 -42.76
C SER A 435 -23.92 -16.41 -42.68
N GLN A 436 -24.72 -15.76 -41.89
CA GLN A 436 -25.96 -15.13 -42.42
C GLN A 436 -26.61 -14.20 -41.39
N GLU A 437 -26.96 -13.06 -41.89
CA GLU A 437 -27.91 -12.03 -41.45
C GLU A 437 -29.22 -12.60 -40.91
N ALA A 438 -29.83 -11.91 -39.96
CA ALA A 438 -31.12 -11.27 -40.15
C ALA A 438 -31.70 -10.74 -38.84
N SER A 439 -32.27 -9.57 -38.96
CA SER A 439 -33.42 -8.91 -38.34
C SER A 439 -33.22 -8.46 -36.89
N GLY A 440 -33.10 -7.19 -36.53
CA GLY A 440 -34.03 -6.11 -36.91
C GLY A 440 -35.14 -6.02 -35.84
N VAL A 441 -34.87 -5.30 -34.71
CA VAL A 441 -35.93 -4.72 -33.89
C VAL A 441 -35.58 -3.26 -33.65
N GLU A 442 -36.28 -2.39 -34.34
CA GLU A 442 -36.34 -0.96 -34.10
C GLU A 442 -37.00 -0.68 -32.74
N VAL A 443 -36.39 0.16 -31.95
CA VAL A 443 -37.01 0.85 -30.83
C VAL A 443 -37.09 2.33 -31.19
N PRO A 444 -38.30 2.96 -31.14
CA PRO A 444 -38.47 4.36 -31.51
C PRO A 444 -37.92 5.31 -30.43
N PRO A 445 -37.44 6.52 -30.79
CA PRO A 445 -36.90 7.50 -29.86
C PRO A 445 -38.01 8.21 -29.08
N GLU A 446 -37.82 8.21 -27.77
CA GLU A 446 -38.64 8.96 -26.82
C GLU A 446 -38.25 10.44 -26.84
N ALA A 447 -39.28 11.30 -26.96
CA ALA A 447 -39.19 12.73 -27.16
C ALA A 447 -38.73 13.47 -25.90
N ILE A 448 -37.72 14.36 -26.06
CA ILE A 448 -37.27 15.33 -25.06
C ILE A 448 -38.25 16.50 -25.01
N PRO A 449 -38.81 16.89 -23.86
CA PRO A 449 -39.60 18.10 -23.74
C PRO A 449 -38.68 19.35 -23.65
N ALA A 450 -39.00 20.37 -24.43
CA ALA A 450 -38.36 21.67 -24.47
C ALA A 450 -38.59 22.48 -23.18
N PRO A 451 -37.63 23.38 -22.79
CA PRO A 451 -37.83 24.22 -21.62
C PRO A 451 -38.78 25.39 -21.88
N ALA A 452 -39.67 25.59 -20.92
CA ALA A 452 -40.65 26.71 -20.92
C ALA A 452 -39.92 28.02 -20.66
N THR A 453 -40.10 28.97 -21.57
CA THR A 453 -39.85 30.40 -21.41
C THR A 453 -40.89 31.01 -20.49
N SER A 454 -40.51 31.60 -19.36
CA SER A 454 -41.35 32.57 -18.63
C SER A 454 -40.83 33.98 -18.87
N ALA A 455 -41.64 34.73 -19.57
CA ALA A 455 -41.50 36.17 -19.68
C ALA A 455 -42.23 36.88 -18.52
N GLY A 456 -41.64 37.90 -17.98
CA GLY A 456 -42.26 39.18 -17.59
C GLY A 456 -42.92 39.30 -16.23
N ALA A 457 -42.33 39.99 -15.30
CA ALA A 457 -42.72 41.29 -14.80
C ALA A 457 -41.67 41.77 -13.77
#